data_1e5af79b108bc5f75e820266331640a7
#
_entry.id   1e5af79b108bc5f75e820266331640a7
#
_cell.length_a   1.000
_cell.length_b   1.000
_cell.length_c   1.000
_cell.angle_alpha   90.00
_cell.angle_beta   90.00
_cell.angle_gamma   90.00
#
_symmetry.space_group_name_H-M   'P 1'
#
loop_
_entity.id
_entity.type
_entity.pdbx_description
1 polymer ?
#
loop_
_entity_poly.entity_id
_entity_poly.type
_entity_poly.pdbx_seq_one_letter_code
_entity_poly.pdbx_strand_id
1 'polypeptide(L)'
;MNKQEMKDLVTKAHHELFNLHDTTALDRYFSEDFIEHSPLVANGISGLRQLVEDCPDMQHEAVRVLADDDLVAIHGRFQGLDENPLVGFDIYRVKDGKIVEHWDGLVAEAAPNVSGRTQLDGPTEIVTHHDAEKNREIVTSFFKKSLIDGNYEAFKE
;
A
#
# COMPACT_ATOMS: atom_id res chain seq x y z
N MET A 1 11.78 7.25 -13.94
CA MET A 1 11.74 7.82 -12.56
C MET A 1 12.60 6.95 -11.65
N ASN A 2 13.29 7.56 -10.67
CA ASN A 2 13.94 6.79 -9.61
C ASN A 2 12.94 6.37 -8.53
N LYS A 3 13.36 5.48 -7.61
CA LYS A 3 12.49 4.94 -6.55
C LYS A 3 11.91 6.04 -5.63
N GLN A 4 12.68 7.10 -5.33
CA GLN A 4 12.19 8.19 -4.50
C GLN A 4 11.13 9.04 -5.23
N GLU A 5 11.36 9.35 -6.50
CA GLU A 5 10.38 10.08 -7.32
C GLU A 5 9.06 9.32 -7.45
N MET A 6 9.09 7.98 -7.56
CA MET A 6 7.88 7.16 -7.59
C MET A 6 7.14 7.18 -6.27
N LYS A 7 7.85 7.07 -5.13
CA LYS A 7 7.25 7.18 -3.79
C LYS A 7 6.58 8.55 -3.61
N ASP A 8 7.27 9.61 -3.98
CA ASP A 8 6.77 10.99 -3.85
C ASP A 8 5.51 11.21 -4.72
N LEU A 9 5.51 10.68 -5.95
CA LEU A 9 4.35 10.74 -6.85
C LEU A 9 3.14 10.03 -6.24
N VAL A 10 3.30 8.79 -5.79
CA VAL A 10 2.19 7.99 -5.23
C VAL A 10 1.70 8.59 -3.92
N THR A 11 2.60 8.99 -3.02
CA THR A 11 2.22 9.62 -1.73
C THR A 11 1.47 10.93 -1.96
N LYS A 12 1.92 11.74 -2.92
CA LYS A 12 1.27 13.00 -3.26
C LYS A 12 -0.12 12.76 -3.88
N ALA A 13 -0.23 11.78 -4.78
CA ALA A 13 -1.52 11.39 -5.36
C ALA A 13 -2.51 10.96 -4.28
N HIS A 14 -2.08 10.14 -3.31
CA HIS A 14 -2.90 9.72 -2.16
C HIS A 14 -3.35 10.91 -1.32
N HIS A 15 -2.43 11.80 -0.96
CA HIS A 15 -2.74 12.96 -0.13
C HIS A 15 -3.77 13.88 -0.82
N GLU A 16 -3.55 14.20 -2.09
CA GLU A 16 -4.46 15.09 -2.82
C GLU A 16 -5.82 14.44 -3.04
N LEU A 17 -5.86 13.14 -3.42
CA LEU A 17 -7.10 12.44 -3.73
C LEU A 17 -7.92 12.11 -2.47
N PHE A 18 -7.30 11.50 -1.45
CA PHE A 18 -8.03 10.95 -0.30
C PHE A 18 -8.09 11.88 0.91
N ASN A 19 -7.11 12.78 1.10
CA ASN A 19 -7.10 13.68 2.25
C ASN A 19 -7.62 15.08 1.89
N LEU A 20 -7.37 15.56 0.66
CA LEU A 20 -7.89 16.85 0.18
C LEU A 20 -9.15 16.69 -0.66
N HIS A 21 -9.57 15.46 -0.99
CA HIS A 21 -10.72 15.13 -1.84
C HIS A 21 -10.67 15.84 -3.21
N ASP A 22 -9.44 16.12 -3.70
CA ASP A 22 -9.23 16.73 -5.01
C ASP A 22 -9.27 15.66 -6.11
N THR A 23 -10.45 15.42 -6.66
CA THR A 23 -10.61 14.43 -7.74
C THR A 23 -9.87 14.79 -9.03
N THR A 24 -9.37 16.04 -9.20
CA THR A 24 -8.48 16.38 -10.31
C THR A 24 -7.08 15.77 -10.18
N ALA A 25 -6.73 15.24 -9.00
CA ALA A 25 -5.53 14.42 -8.81
C ALA A 25 -5.50 13.20 -9.73
N LEU A 26 -6.69 12.63 -10.03
CA LEU A 26 -6.81 11.51 -10.97
C LEU A 26 -6.27 11.87 -12.36
N ASP A 27 -6.60 13.03 -12.88
CA ASP A 27 -6.15 13.48 -14.20
C ASP A 27 -4.63 13.81 -14.21
N ARG A 28 -4.09 14.25 -13.06
CA ARG A 28 -2.66 14.58 -12.90
C ARG A 28 -1.77 13.36 -12.74
N TYR A 29 -2.18 12.38 -11.94
CA TYR A 29 -1.30 11.29 -11.49
C TYR A 29 -1.64 9.93 -12.07
N PHE A 30 -2.88 9.68 -12.49
CA PHE A 30 -3.30 8.37 -12.99
C PHE A 30 -3.32 8.35 -14.53
N SER A 31 -3.19 7.15 -15.09
CA SER A 31 -3.37 6.90 -16.51
C SER A 31 -4.85 6.87 -16.86
N GLU A 32 -5.22 7.29 -18.07
CA GLU A 32 -6.59 7.12 -18.58
C GLU A 32 -7.01 5.63 -18.63
N ASP A 33 -6.04 4.75 -18.89
CA ASP A 33 -6.22 3.28 -18.92
C ASP A 33 -5.91 2.62 -17.58
N PHE A 34 -6.07 3.34 -16.46
CA PHE A 34 -5.80 2.83 -15.11
C PHE A 34 -6.64 1.60 -14.79
N ILE A 35 -5.97 0.56 -14.25
CA ILE A 35 -6.59 -0.70 -13.86
C ILE A 35 -6.69 -0.79 -12.34
N GLU A 36 -7.91 -1.03 -11.83
CA GLU A 36 -8.20 -1.18 -10.41
C GLU A 36 -8.51 -2.66 -10.09
N HIS A 37 -7.83 -3.21 -9.09
CA HIS A 37 -8.06 -4.58 -8.61
C HIS A 37 -8.67 -4.64 -7.20
N SER A 38 -8.91 -3.49 -6.55
CA SER A 38 -9.58 -3.46 -5.26
C SER A 38 -11.00 -4.05 -5.36
N PRO A 39 -11.40 -4.93 -4.43
CA PRO A 39 -12.78 -5.43 -4.39
C PRO A 39 -13.80 -4.36 -3.96
N LEU A 40 -13.33 -3.22 -3.46
CA LEU A 40 -14.16 -2.12 -2.94
C LEU A 40 -14.48 -1.06 -3.99
N VAL A 41 -13.80 -1.08 -5.13
CA VAL A 41 -13.82 0.03 -6.11
C VAL A 41 -14.12 -0.51 -7.52
N ALA A 42 -14.97 0.16 -8.26
CA ALA A 42 -15.17 -0.16 -9.67
C ALA A 42 -13.90 0.14 -10.49
N ASN A 43 -13.66 -0.63 -11.55
CA ASN A 43 -12.46 -0.48 -12.37
C ASN A 43 -12.32 0.91 -13.00
N GLY A 44 -11.09 1.41 -13.04
CA GLY A 44 -10.71 2.64 -13.72
C GLY A 44 -10.87 3.91 -12.88
N ILE A 45 -10.48 5.04 -13.46
CA ILE A 45 -10.51 6.38 -12.83
C ILE A 45 -11.90 6.75 -12.33
N SER A 46 -12.95 6.37 -13.06
CA SER A 46 -14.34 6.67 -12.68
C SER A 46 -14.74 5.99 -11.36
N GLY A 47 -14.24 4.78 -11.10
CA GLY A 47 -14.46 4.08 -9.84
C GLY A 47 -13.82 4.80 -8.65
N LEU A 48 -12.57 5.24 -8.80
CA LEU A 48 -11.88 6.03 -7.77
C LEU A 48 -12.55 7.37 -7.53
N ARG A 49 -13.01 8.06 -8.59
CA ARG A 49 -13.75 9.31 -8.47
C ARG A 49 -15.01 9.13 -7.64
N GLN A 50 -15.79 8.10 -7.97
CA GLN A 50 -17.02 7.79 -7.24
C GLN A 50 -16.74 7.46 -5.78
N LEU A 51 -15.68 6.66 -5.48
CA LEU A 51 -15.28 6.35 -4.12
C LEU A 51 -15.01 7.61 -3.28
N VAL A 52 -14.24 8.56 -3.82
CA VAL A 52 -13.93 9.82 -3.12
C VAL A 52 -15.17 10.67 -2.89
N GLU A 53 -16.09 10.70 -3.85
CA GLU A 53 -17.37 11.42 -3.73
C GLU A 53 -18.30 10.78 -2.71
N ASP A 54 -18.31 9.44 -2.61
CA ASP A 54 -19.16 8.69 -1.66
C ASP A 54 -18.61 8.70 -0.23
N CYS A 55 -17.29 8.93 -0.06
CA CYS A 55 -16.61 8.90 1.23
C CYS A 55 -15.99 10.27 1.60
N PRO A 56 -16.80 11.32 1.87
CA PRO A 56 -16.31 12.69 2.08
C PRO A 56 -15.46 12.88 3.34
N ASP A 57 -15.52 11.95 4.28
CA ASP A 57 -14.72 11.96 5.51
C ASP A 57 -13.48 11.07 5.43
N MET A 58 -13.20 10.52 4.25
CA MET A 58 -12.06 9.63 4.06
C MET A 58 -10.74 10.35 4.27
N GLN A 59 -9.86 9.71 5.05
CA GLN A 59 -8.47 10.14 5.28
C GLN A 59 -7.55 8.93 5.16
N HIS A 60 -6.39 9.13 4.55
CA HIS A 60 -5.36 8.11 4.42
C HIS A 60 -4.06 8.54 5.12
N GLU A 61 -3.53 7.67 5.97
CA GLU A 61 -2.23 7.80 6.64
C GLU A 61 -1.25 6.79 6.04
N ALA A 62 -0.28 7.26 5.26
CA ALA A 62 0.83 6.43 4.77
C ALA A 62 1.89 6.29 5.87
N VAL A 63 2.00 5.12 6.49
CA VAL A 63 2.95 4.86 7.59
C VAL A 63 4.31 4.42 7.06
N ARG A 64 4.35 3.55 6.04
CA ARG A 64 5.58 3.09 5.38
C ARG A 64 5.38 3.08 3.88
N VAL A 65 6.36 3.61 3.14
CA VAL A 65 6.32 3.65 1.67
C VAL A 65 7.60 3.00 1.13
N LEU A 66 7.43 1.93 0.38
CA LEU A 66 8.49 1.16 -0.26
C LEU A 66 8.39 1.28 -1.79
N ALA A 67 9.52 1.19 -2.48
CA ALA A 67 9.51 1.12 -3.94
C ALA A 67 10.55 0.11 -4.43
N ASP A 68 10.17 -0.71 -5.41
CA ASP A 68 11.05 -1.62 -6.12
C ASP A 68 10.63 -1.76 -7.57
N ASP A 69 11.59 -1.68 -8.49
CA ASP A 69 11.38 -1.60 -9.93
C ASP A 69 10.33 -0.53 -10.31
N ASP A 70 9.18 -0.92 -10.84
CA ASP A 70 8.05 -0.06 -11.23
C ASP A 70 6.91 -0.06 -10.20
N LEU A 71 7.11 -0.69 -9.03
CA LEU A 71 6.10 -0.82 -7.97
C LEU A 71 6.38 0.09 -6.78
N VAL A 72 5.30 0.64 -6.22
CA VAL A 72 5.29 1.34 -4.94
C VAL A 72 4.29 0.65 -4.02
N ALA A 73 4.72 0.28 -2.82
CA ALA A 73 3.83 -0.26 -1.80
C ALA A 73 3.69 0.74 -0.64
N ILE A 74 2.46 0.94 -0.18
CA ILE A 74 2.14 1.71 1.01
C ILE A 74 1.57 0.77 2.06
N HIS A 75 2.13 0.78 3.26
CA HIS A 75 1.49 0.24 4.46
C HIS A 75 0.86 1.40 5.22
N GLY A 76 -0.44 1.39 5.39
CA GLY A 76 -1.15 2.54 5.88
C GLY A 76 -2.51 2.24 6.52
N ARG A 77 -3.23 3.32 6.82
CA ARG A 77 -4.55 3.31 7.42
C ARG A 77 -5.50 4.19 6.61
N PHE A 78 -6.70 3.70 6.36
CA PHE A 78 -7.84 4.50 5.94
C PHE A 78 -8.82 4.72 7.09
N GLN A 79 -9.29 5.95 7.26
CA GLN A 79 -10.42 6.32 8.11
C GLN A 79 -11.53 6.86 7.21
N GLY A 80 -12.79 6.66 7.58
CA GLY A 80 -13.94 7.14 6.82
C GLY A 80 -14.22 6.39 5.51
N LEU A 81 -13.48 5.31 5.24
CA LEU A 81 -13.74 4.41 4.11
C LEU A 81 -14.76 3.33 4.48
N ASP A 82 -14.76 2.88 5.72
CA ASP A 82 -15.71 1.92 6.30
C ASP A 82 -16.10 2.39 7.71
N GLU A 83 -17.04 1.70 8.36
CA GLU A 83 -17.47 1.97 9.73
C GLU A 83 -16.28 1.98 10.71
N ASN A 84 -15.34 1.07 10.53
CA ASN A 84 -14.09 1.01 11.29
C ASN A 84 -12.90 1.41 10.42
N PRO A 85 -11.82 1.97 11.01
CA PRO A 85 -10.60 2.19 10.28
C PRO A 85 -10.09 0.90 9.63
N LEU A 86 -9.59 0.99 8.40
CA LEU A 86 -8.98 -0.12 7.69
C LEU A 86 -7.45 0.05 7.67
N VAL A 87 -6.75 -1.05 7.88
CA VAL A 87 -5.28 -1.12 7.82
C VAL A 87 -4.88 -2.17 6.79
N GLY A 88 -3.83 -1.88 6.03
CA GLY A 88 -3.32 -2.84 5.07
C GLY A 88 -2.27 -2.29 4.14
N PHE A 89 -2.24 -2.86 2.96
CA PHE A 89 -1.27 -2.55 1.93
C PHE A 89 -1.97 -2.17 0.64
N ASP A 90 -1.48 -1.07 0.06
CA ASP A 90 -1.78 -0.64 -1.30
C ASP A 90 -0.53 -0.85 -2.14
N ILE A 91 -0.65 -1.42 -3.33
CA ILE A 91 0.46 -1.61 -4.27
C ILE A 91 0.08 -0.91 -5.57
N TYR A 92 0.95 -0.05 -6.05
CA TYR A 92 0.78 0.72 -7.28
C TYR A 92 1.85 0.38 -8.28
N ARG A 93 1.49 0.23 -9.55
CA ARG A 93 2.43 0.25 -10.67
C ARG A 93 2.53 1.65 -11.24
N VAL A 94 3.75 2.12 -11.41
CA VAL A 94 4.05 3.44 -11.99
C VAL A 94 4.78 3.25 -13.32
N LYS A 95 4.23 3.83 -14.39
CA LYS A 95 4.83 3.81 -15.72
C LYS A 95 4.72 5.19 -16.36
N ASP A 96 5.80 5.66 -16.98
CA ASP A 96 5.87 6.94 -17.70
C ASP A 96 5.38 8.15 -16.87
N GLY A 97 5.63 8.14 -15.56
CA GLY A 97 5.21 9.20 -14.64
C GLY A 97 3.74 9.19 -14.25
N LYS A 98 3.03 8.08 -14.49
CA LYS A 98 1.63 7.88 -14.14
C LYS A 98 1.44 6.59 -13.35
N ILE A 99 0.44 6.58 -12.47
CA ILE A 99 -0.08 5.38 -11.82
C ILE A 99 -0.97 4.67 -12.83
N VAL A 100 -0.62 3.42 -13.16
CA VAL A 100 -1.31 2.66 -14.22
C VAL A 100 -2.12 1.47 -13.68
N GLU A 101 -1.83 1.01 -12.45
CA GLU A 101 -2.45 -0.18 -11.89
C GLU A 101 -2.38 -0.16 -10.36
N HIS A 102 -3.38 -0.72 -9.68
CA HIS A 102 -3.48 -0.78 -8.23
C HIS A 102 -4.05 -2.09 -7.73
N TRP A 103 -3.50 -2.58 -6.64
CA TRP A 103 -3.99 -3.69 -5.82
C TRP A 103 -3.99 -3.26 -4.35
N ASP A 104 -4.94 -3.77 -3.59
CA ASP A 104 -4.96 -3.58 -2.14
C ASP A 104 -5.24 -4.89 -1.37
N GLY A 105 -5.01 -4.81 -0.08
CA GLY A 105 -5.43 -5.83 0.88
C GLY A 105 -5.68 -5.15 2.22
N LEU A 106 -6.92 -4.81 2.49
CA LEU A 106 -7.35 -4.05 3.66
C LEU A 106 -8.15 -4.93 4.62
N VAL A 107 -7.94 -4.72 5.92
CA VAL A 107 -8.70 -5.36 7.02
C VAL A 107 -9.08 -4.32 8.06
N ALA A 108 -10.16 -4.57 8.80
CA ALA A 108 -10.52 -3.71 9.92
C ALA A 108 -9.38 -3.65 10.95
N GLU A 109 -9.04 -2.44 11.41
CA GLU A 109 -7.98 -2.24 12.41
C GLU A 109 -8.36 -2.94 13.71
N ALA A 110 -7.51 -3.86 14.16
CA ALA A 110 -7.71 -4.59 15.39
C ALA A 110 -7.13 -3.83 16.59
N ALA A 111 -7.76 -3.99 17.76
CA ALA A 111 -7.14 -3.60 19.03
C ALA A 111 -5.78 -4.32 19.21
N PRO A 112 -4.88 -3.78 20.06
CA PRO A 112 -3.60 -4.44 20.32
C PRO A 112 -3.83 -5.91 20.73
N ASN A 113 -3.13 -6.79 20.00
CA ASN A 113 -3.29 -8.24 20.14
C ASN A 113 -2.45 -8.81 21.31
N VAL A 114 -2.33 -10.14 21.36
CA VAL A 114 -1.54 -10.86 22.38
C VAL A 114 -0.08 -10.39 22.44
N SER A 115 0.49 -9.85 21.34
CA SER A 115 1.86 -9.31 21.33
C SER A 115 1.98 -7.94 22.01
N GLY A 116 0.87 -7.28 22.34
CA GLY A 116 0.82 -5.90 22.82
C GLY A 116 1.15 -4.84 21.76
N ARG A 117 1.17 -5.25 20.46
CA ARG A 117 1.50 -4.39 19.32
C ARG A 117 0.26 -4.03 18.53
N THR A 118 0.28 -2.87 17.86
CA THR A 118 -0.69 -2.51 16.85
C THR A 118 -0.21 -2.96 15.46
N GLN A 119 -1.11 -2.94 14.47
CA GLN A 119 -0.77 -3.31 13.09
C GLN A 119 0.16 -2.28 12.42
N LEU A 120 0.28 -1.06 12.95
CA LEU A 120 1.01 0.04 12.34
C LEU A 120 2.25 0.48 13.12
N ASP A 121 2.44 0.03 14.37
CA ASP A 121 3.56 0.48 15.19
C ASP A 121 4.92 -0.01 14.66
N GLY A 122 6.00 0.46 15.32
CA GLY A 122 7.38 0.13 14.99
C GLY A 122 8.04 1.18 14.08
N PRO A 123 9.33 0.97 13.73
CA PRO A 123 10.09 1.93 12.92
C PRO A 123 9.47 2.17 11.54
N THR A 124 9.44 3.40 11.11
CA THR A 124 8.95 3.81 9.78
C THR A 124 10.09 4.16 8.82
N GLU A 125 11.29 4.41 9.35
CA GLU A 125 12.45 4.70 8.54
C GLU A 125 12.91 3.47 7.74
N ILE A 126 13.20 3.68 6.47
CA ILE A 126 13.75 2.66 5.58
C ILE A 126 15.26 2.74 5.62
N VAL A 127 15.88 1.69 6.10
CA VAL A 127 17.33 1.57 6.19
C VAL A 127 17.90 1.11 4.85
N THR A 128 18.62 1.98 4.16
CA THR A 128 19.05 1.76 2.75
C THR A 128 20.39 1.04 2.60
N HIS A 129 21.09 0.73 3.70
CA HIS A 129 22.43 0.10 3.65
C HIS A 129 22.40 -1.41 3.83
N HIS A 130 21.24 -2.05 3.74
CA HIS A 130 21.10 -3.49 3.76
C HIS A 130 21.08 -4.07 2.35
N ASP A 131 21.56 -5.31 2.24
CA ASP A 131 21.49 -6.10 1.01
C ASP A 131 20.05 -6.61 0.80
N ALA A 132 19.31 -5.91 -0.08
CA ALA A 132 17.92 -6.21 -0.37
C ALA A 132 17.74 -7.60 -1.00
N GLU A 133 18.67 -8.06 -1.84
CA GLU A 133 18.62 -9.40 -2.45
C GLU A 133 18.78 -10.48 -1.39
N LYS A 134 19.75 -10.33 -0.51
CA LYS A 134 19.93 -11.25 0.60
C LYS A 134 18.73 -11.30 1.54
N ASN A 135 18.13 -10.17 1.83
CA ASN A 135 16.90 -10.10 2.63
C ASN A 135 15.74 -10.82 1.93
N ARG A 136 15.60 -10.65 0.63
CA ARG A 136 14.60 -11.36 -0.19
C ARG A 136 14.81 -12.86 -0.15
N GLU A 137 16.05 -13.33 -0.32
CA GLU A 137 16.39 -14.74 -0.24
C GLU A 137 16.05 -15.34 1.14
N ILE A 138 16.40 -14.65 2.23
CA ILE A 138 16.10 -15.09 3.59
C ILE A 138 14.59 -15.23 3.79
N VAL A 139 13.82 -14.19 3.47
CA VAL A 139 12.37 -14.17 3.64
C VAL A 139 11.69 -15.24 2.78
N THR A 140 12.07 -15.34 1.50
CA THR A 140 11.52 -16.34 0.58
C THR A 140 11.83 -17.76 1.04
N SER A 141 13.08 -18.02 1.45
CA SER A 141 13.51 -19.33 1.97
C SER A 141 12.73 -19.70 3.24
N PHE A 142 12.58 -18.73 4.16
CA PHE A 142 11.83 -18.92 5.40
C PHE A 142 10.37 -19.32 5.11
N PHE A 143 9.66 -18.55 4.30
CA PHE A 143 8.26 -18.85 3.96
C PHE A 143 8.11 -20.18 3.23
N LYS A 144 9.02 -20.49 2.31
CA LYS A 144 9.01 -21.76 1.61
C LYS A 144 9.17 -22.93 2.59
N LYS A 145 10.21 -22.91 3.42
CA LYS A 145 10.49 -23.97 4.38
C LYS A 145 9.35 -24.15 5.40
N SER A 146 8.88 -23.03 5.98
CA SER A 146 7.92 -23.08 7.09
C SER A 146 6.49 -23.32 6.65
N LEU A 147 5.99 -22.59 5.62
CA LEU A 147 4.58 -22.64 5.26
C LEU A 147 4.28 -23.59 4.10
N ILE A 148 5.19 -23.72 3.12
CA ILE A 148 4.96 -24.58 1.94
C ILE A 148 5.42 -26.01 2.25
N ASP A 149 6.63 -26.18 2.77
CA ASP A 149 7.21 -27.49 3.05
C ASP A 149 6.80 -28.03 4.45
N GLY A 150 6.12 -27.23 5.28
CA GLY A 150 5.63 -27.61 6.61
C GLY A 150 6.72 -27.84 7.66
N ASN A 151 7.93 -27.33 7.42
CA ASN A 151 9.05 -27.43 8.38
C ASN A 151 8.99 -26.29 9.40
N TYR A 152 8.25 -26.50 10.48
CA TYR A 152 8.11 -25.50 11.55
C TYR A 152 9.35 -25.29 12.41
N GLU A 153 10.36 -26.16 12.33
CA GLU A 153 11.65 -25.92 13.00
C GLU A 153 12.40 -24.72 12.39
N ALA A 154 12.10 -24.36 11.12
CA ALA A 154 12.63 -23.16 10.48
C ALA A 154 12.28 -21.85 11.21
N PHE A 155 11.28 -21.84 12.11
CA PHE A 155 10.99 -20.69 12.97
C PHE A 155 12.04 -20.46 14.07
N LYS A 156 12.97 -21.40 14.26
CA LYS A 156 14.03 -21.32 15.27
C LYS A 156 15.38 -20.90 14.69
N GLU A 157 15.52 -20.86 13.37
CA GLU A 157 16.73 -20.46 12.64
C GLU A 157 16.77 -18.94 12.42
#